data_1c123b31aae00b9c22fa75803155778d
#
_entry.id   1c123b31aae00b9c22fa75803155778d
#
_cell.length_a   1.000
_cell.length_b   1.000
_cell.length_c   1.000
_cell.angle_alpha   90.00
_cell.angle_beta   90.00
_cell.angle_gamma   90.00
#
_symmetry.space_group_name_H-M   'P 1'
#
loop_
_entity.id
_entity.type
_entity.pdbx_description
1 polymer ?
#
loop_
_entity_poly.entity_id
_entity_poly.type
_entity_poly.pdbx_seq_one_letter_code
_entity_poly.pdbx_strand_id
1 'polypeptide(L)'
;MMNGGIRFQQASKKITEYADELAAYRASLKPGDIALLGCLTEGGVGLQTGNNGKFIAVRANTKWADNIRKSRPKKLEAAITRYRIPIERLDGLLTNDFLATKSEAEIATLFDSLKEEYGRDIFGQGYLFKIVEESEIADVDTLTEDEKENGIASDKPFYVPYDKGDKDGNRWYLETPFVIAWSKENVQFLKTNSGKKGEGMPVVRNPQFYFREGFCWNNVITTYMKCKRKEKTVQSTESMSFFSMCGNVPEYYMICLMNSLFAALYVDSFVNSTSHCTTGDAKLIPVVVPSEEQLKKFKALFDRLYELKQSVAKQIATNAEIMAELKELEELNDRLMGASYSV
;
A
#
# COMPACT_ATOMS: atom_id res chain seq x y z
N MET A 1 -27.37 -7.09 -19.84
CA MET A 1 -27.36 -8.12 -18.74
C MET A 1 -26.36 -9.18 -19.14
N MET A 2 -25.27 -9.35 -18.41
CA MET A 2 -24.38 -10.48 -18.63
C MET A 2 -25.14 -11.75 -18.22
N ASN A 3 -25.68 -12.46 -19.20
CA ASN A 3 -26.15 -13.81 -19.00
C ASN A 3 -24.95 -14.73 -18.86
N GLY A 4 -24.75 -15.26 -17.73
CA GLY A 4 -23.76 -16.30 -17.48
C GLY A 4 -22.71 -15.88 -16.48
N GLY A 5 -23.03 -16.10 -15.36
CA GLY A 5 -22.28 -16.36 -14.17
C GLY A 5 -20.76 -16.46 -14.26
N ILE A 6 -20.03 -15.42 -14.64
CA ILE A 6 -18.70 -15.26 -14.09
C ILE A 6 -18.93 -14.93 -12.61
N ARG A 7 -19.11 -15.95 -11.82
CA ARG A 7 -19.12 -15.81 -10.35
C ARG A 7 -17.70 -15.43 -9.95
N PHE A 8 -17.49 -14.17 -9.60
CA PHE A 8 -16.17 -13.62 -9.23
C PHE A 8 -15.45 -14.42 -8.15
N GLN A 9 -16.15 -15.17 -7.32
CA GLN A 9 -15.57 -16.12 -6.37
C GLN A 9 -14.85 -17.33 -7.02
N GLN A 10 -15.18 -17.67 -8.26
CA GLN A 10 -14.49 -18.70 -9.05
C GLN A 10 -13.42 -18.14 -9.98
N ALA A 11 -13.41 -16.84 -10.21
CA ALA A 11 -12.54 -16.18 -11.17
C ALA A 11 -11.05 -16.24 -10.80
N SER A 12 -10.69 -16.35 -9.53
CA SER A 12 -9.28 -16.45 -9.13
C SER A 12 -8.55 -17.70 -9.62
N LYS A 13 -9.28 -18.74 -10.01
CA LYS A 13 -8.71 -19.99 -10.59
C LYS A 13 -8.90 -20.11 -12.10
N LYS A 14 -9.76 -19.28 -12.71
CA LYS A 14 -10.17 -19.40 -14.10
C LYS A 14 -9.95 -18.17 -14.98
N ILE A 15 -9.28 -17.13 -14.43
CA ILE A 15 -9.00 -15.90 -15.18
C ILE A 15 -8.21 -16.19 -16.46
N THR A 16 -7.30 -17.15 -16.46
CA THR A 16 -6.57 -17.57 -17.66
C THR A 16 -7.44 -18.26 -18.72
N GLU A 17 -8.50 -18.96 -18.33
CA GLU A 17 -9.43 -19.63 -19.24
C GLU A 17 -10.32 -18.64 -20.03
N TYR A 18 -10.57 -17.45 -19.45
CA TYR A 18 -11.44 -16.43 -20.03
C TYR A 18 -10.69 -15.11 -20.34
N ALA A 19 -9.36 -15.15 -20.36
CA ALA A 19 -8.54 -13.94 -20.56
C ALA A 19 -8.87 -13.25 -21.89
N ASP A 20 -9.00 -14.02 -22.97
CA ASP A 20 -9.30 -13.51 -24.32
C ASP A 20 -10.74 -12.96 -24.41
N GLU A 21 -11.70 -13.64 -23.80
CA GLU A 21 -13.09 -13.20 -23.76
C GLU A 21 -13.24 -11.91 -22.94
N LEU A 22 -12.52 -11.81 -21.83
CA LEU A 22 -12.52 -10.62 -20.99
C LEU A 22 -11.80 -9.44 -21.67
N ALA A 23 -10.73 -9.71 -22.40
CA ALA A 23 -10.05 -8.70 -23.21
C ALA A 23 -10.96 -8.18 -24.35
N ALA A 24 -11.66 -9.08 -25.06
CA ALA A 24 -12.63 -8.72 -26.08
C ALA A 24 -13.80 -7.90 -25.49
N TYR A 25 -14.31 -8.29 -24.31
CA TYR A 25 -15.34 -7.54 -23.60
C TYR A 25 -14.87 -6.11 -23.27
N ARG A 26 -13.68 -5.96 -22.68
CA ARG A 26 -13.10 -4.65 -22.36
C ARG A 26 -12.95 -3.76 -23.61
N ALA A 27 -12.52 -4.36 -24.74
CA ALA A 27 -12.38 -3.65 -26.00
C ALA A 27 -13.71 -3.24 -26.65
N SER A 28 -14.80 -3.92 -26.33
CA SER A 28 -16.14 -3.62 -26.87
C SER A 28 -16.87 -2.49 -26.16
N LEU A 29 -16.39 -2.09 -24.97
CA LEU A 29 -17.03 -1.09 -24.12
C LEU A 29 -17.01 0.30 -24.74
N LYS A 30 -18.14 0.99 -24.68
CA LYS A 30 -18.36 2.33 -25.19
C LYS A 30 -18.74 3.30 -24.08
N PRO A 31 -18.53 4.59 -24.26
CA PRO A 31 -19.01 5.61 -23.32
C PRO A 31 -20.49 5.42 -22.98
N GLY A 32 -20.82 5.43 -21.70
CA GLY A 32 -22.16 5.16 -21.18
C GLY A 32 -22.46 3.71 -20.82
N ASP A 33 -21.66 2.74 -21.28
CA ASP A 33 -21.80 1.35 -20.83
C ASP A 33 -21.48 1.22 -19.34
N ILE A 34 -22.14 0.28 -18.68
CA ILE A 34 -21.89 -0.03 -17.27
C ILE A 34 -21.23 -1.40 -17.16
N ALA A 35 -20.08 -1.45 -16.52
CA ALA A 35 -19.33 -2.65 -16.21
C ALA A 35 -19.02 -2.75 -14.72
N LEU A 36 -18.84 -3.94 -14.18
CA LEU A 36 -18.33 -4.08 -12.81
C LEU A 36 -16.83 -3.80 -12.76
N LEU A 37 -16.38 -3.15 -11.69
CA LEU A 37 -14.95 -2.84 -11.47
C LEU A 37 -14.08 -4.08 -11.61
N GLY A 38 -14.54 -5.24 -11.14
CA GLY A 38 -13.82 -6.51 -11.28
C GLY A 38 -13.68 -7.03 -12.71
N CYS A 39 -14.48 -6.54 -13.67
CA CYS A 39 -14.29 -6.85 -15.10
C CYS A 39 -13.21 -5.96 -15.72
N LEU A 40 -13.00 -4.77 -15.18
CA LEU A 40 -12.12 -3.74 -15.73
C LEU A 40 -10.72 -3.76 -15.09
N THR A 41 -10.55 -4.48 -13.97
CA THR A 41 -9.31 -4.46 -13.17
C THR A 41 -8.83 -5.85 -12.85
N GLU A 42 -7.53 -5.93 -12.60
CA GLU A 42 -6.89 -7.07 -11.94
C GLU A 42 -6.18 -6.60 -10.68
N GLY A 43 -5.94 -7.51 -9.73
CA GLY A 43 -5.24 -7.15 -8.51
C GLY A 43 -5.73 -7.91 -7.28
N GLY A 44 -5.32 -7.47 -6.14
CA GLY A 44 -5.65 -8.10 -4.86
C GLY A 44 -4.74 -7.64 -3.72
N VAL A 45 -4.70 -8.40 -2.66
CA VAL A 45 -3.78 -8.21 -1.54
C VAL A 45 -2.38 -8.70 -1.89
N GLY A 46 -1.37 -8.12 -1.25
CA GLY A 46 0.03 -8.44 -1.51
C GLY A 46 0.70 -9.30 -0.44
N LEU A 47 1.95 -8.97 -0.18
CA LEU A 47 2.86 -9.69 0.70
C LEU A 47 2.49 -9.55 2.18
N GLN A 48 2.43 -10.68 2.87
CA GLN A 48 2.50 -10.76 4.32
C GLN A 48 3.88 -11.24 4.70
N THR A 49 4.69 -10.40 5.35
CA THR A 49 6.08 -10.74 5.68
C THR A 49 6.22 -11.80 6.77
N GLY A 50 5.18 -11.95 7.60
CA GLY A 50 5.24 -12.79 8.81
C GLY A 50 6.13 -12.20 9.92
N ASN A 51 7.12 -11.39 9.57
CA ASN A 51 8.04 -10.74 10.49
C ASN A 51 8.42 -9.34 10.00
N ASN A 52 7.55 -8.35 10.27
CA ASN A 52 7.75 -6.98 9.83
C ASN A 52 9.10 -6.40 10.33
N GLY A 53 9.48 -6.69 11.58
CA GLY A 53 10.71 -6.16 12.17
C GLY A 53 11.99 -6.71 11.50
N LYS A 54 11.91 -7.84 10.78
CA LYS A 54 13.03 -8.36 9.99
C LYS A 54 13.14 -7.67 8.63
N PHE A 55 12.01 -7.50 7.95
CA PHE A 55 11.99 -7.14 6.54
C PHE A 55 11.71 -5.65 6.28
N ILE A 56 10.97 -4.97 7.16
CA ILE A 56 10.50 -3.61 6.93
C ILE A 56 11.38 -2.61 7.67
N ALA A 57 11.74 -1.56 6.97
CA ALA A 57 12.40 -0.38 7.51
C ALA A 57 11.60 0.89 7.18
N VAL A 58 12.03 2.01 7.74
CA VAL A 58 11.39 3.32 7.56
C VAL A 58 12.43 4.29 7.00
N ARG A 59 12.04 5.12 6.04
CA ARG A 59 12.87 6.19 5.48
C ARG A 59 13.26 7.19 6.57
N ALA A 60 14.53 7.59 6.59
CA ALA A 60 15.12 8.41 7.66
C ALA A 60 14.43 9.77 7.87
N ASN A 61 14.04 10.44 6.78
CA ASN A 61 13.48 11.79 6.80
C ASN A 61 11.94 11.79 6.85
N THR A 62 11.36 10.96 7.74
CA THR A 62 9.92 10.83 7.88
C THR A 62 9.47 10.94 9.34
N LYS A 63 8.25 11.39 9.54
CA LYS A 63 7.57 11.39 10.85
C LYS A 63 7.60 10.03 11.55
N TRP A 64 7.59 8.94 10.76
CA TRP A 64 7.67 7.59 11.28
C TRP A 64 9.05 7.28 11.85
N ALA A 65 10.14 7.71 11.19
CA ALA A 65 11.49 7.59 11.71
C ALA A 65 11.65 8.34 13.04
N ASP A 66 11.12 9.57 13.11
CA ASP A 66 11.15 10.36 14.36
C ASP A 66 10.39 9.67 15.49
N ASN A 67 9.25 9.08 15.20
CA ASN A 67 8.47 8.31 16.18
C ASN A 67 9.23 7.06 16.65
N ILE A 68 9.95 6.39 15.75
CA ILE A 68 10.82 5.26 16.11
C ILE A 68 11.95 5.76 17.03
N ARG A 69 12.68 6.81 16.65
CA ARG A 69 13.75 7.38 17.48
C ARG A 69 13.27 7.74 18.88
N LYS A 70 12.13 8.42 18.98
CA LYS A 70 11.50 8.78 20.26
C LYS A 70 11.09 7.58 21.11
N SER A 71 10.67 6.48 20.49
CA SER A 71 10.20 5.30 21.22
C SER A 71 11.29 4.29 21.58
N ARG A 72 12.43 4.32 20.91
CA ARG A 72 13.55 3.38 21.09
C ARG A 72 14.05 3.29 22.56
N PRO A 73 14.36 4.40 23.27
CA PRO A 73 14.86 4.32 24.64
C PRO A 73 13.93 3.53 25.53
N LYS A 74 12.64 3.89 25.53
CA LYS A 74 11.63 3.22 26.34
C LYS A 74 11.48 1.73 25.99
N LYS A 75 11.56 1.38 24.69
CA LYS A 75 11.48 -0.01 24.22
C LYS A 75 12.68 -0.84 24.67
N LEU A 76 13.88 -0.26 24.58
CA LEU A 76 15.12 -0.92 24.97
C LEU A 76 15.18 -1.10 26.48
N GLU A 77 14.86 -0.07 27.27
CA GLU A 77 14.81 -0.13 28.74
C GLU A 77 13.81 -1.18 29.24
N ALA A 78 12.62 -1.22 28.63
CA ALA A 78 11.64 -2.24 28.98
C ALA A 78 12.13 -3.66 28.68
N ALA A 79 12.84 -3.86 27.56
CA ALA A 79 13.45 -5.14 27.22
C ALA A 79 14.56 -5.52 28.18
N ILE A 80 15.48 -4.59 28.48
CA ILE A 80 16.59 -4.78 29.44
C ILE A 80 16.04 -5.24 30.80
N THR A 81 15.07 -4.52 31.32
CA THR A 81 14.45 -4.83 32.61
C THR A 81 13.76 -6.18 32.60
N ARG A 82 12.95 -6.46 31.57
CA ARG A 82 12.13 -7.68 31.49
C ARG A 82 12.97 -8.94 31.30
N TYR A 83 13.99 -8.87 30.44
CA TYR A 83 14.79 -10.03 30.04
C TYR A 83 16.16 -10.07 30.74
N ARG A 84 16.44 -9.09 31.63
CA ARG A 84 17.71 -8.97 32.37
C ARG A 84 18.92 -8.95 31.44
N ILE A 85 18.81 -8.16 30.35
CA ILE A 85 19.89 -8.00 29.38
C ILE A 85 21.08 -7.34 30.04
N PRO A 86 22.28 -7.94 29.93
CA PRO A 86 23.50 -7.36 30.53
C PRO A 86 23.83 -6.00 29.94
N ILE A 87 24.29 -5.05 30.78
CA ILE A 87 24.65 -3.69 30.37
C ILE A 87 25.82 -3.66 29.38
N GLU A 88 26.66 -4.69 29.39
CA GLU A 88 27.77 -4.90 28.46
C GLU A 88 27.26 -4.97 26.99
N ARG A 89 25.98 -5.35 26.76
CA ARG A 89 25.37 -5.29 25.45
C ARG A 89 25.16 -3.86 24.92
N LEU A 90 25.25 -2.89 25.82
CA LEU A 90 25.20 -1.45 25.54
C LEU A 90 26.55 -0.79 25.81
N ASP A 91 27.67 -1.49 25.63
CA ASP A 91 29.04 -1.00 25.91
C ASP A 91 29.21 -0.44 27.34
N GLY A 92 28.39 -0.91 28.29
CA GLY A 92 28.38 -0.40 29.67
C GLY A 92 27.70 0.96 29.84
N LEU A 93 27.03 1.47 28.81
CA LEU A 93 26.37 2.78 28.83
C LEU A 93 24.89 2.68 29.23
N LEU A 94 24.32 3.77 29.69
CA LEU A 94 22.87 3.92 29.82
C LEU A 94 22.23 3.97 28.45
N THR A 95 20.95 3.57 28.34
CA THR A 95 20.23 3.43 27.06
C THR A 95 20.29 4.68 26.20
N ASN A 96 20.04 5.87 26.78
CA ASN A 96 20.05 7.12 26.03
C ASN A 96 21.46 7.47 25.52
N ASP A 97 22.50 7.28 26.36
CA ASP A 97 23.89 7.56 26.00
C ASP A 97 24.36 6.61 24.91
N PHE A 98 24.01 5.32 25.00
CA PHE A 98 24.29 4.34 23.97
C PHE A 98 23.64 4.75 22.62
N LEU A 99 22.33 5.02 22.62
CA LEU A 99 21.61 5.39 21.41
C LEU A 99 22.10 6.70 20.79
N ALA A 100 22.60 7.64 21.58
CA ALA A 100 23.17 8.90 21.10
C ALA A 100 24.55 8.75 20.43
N THR A 101 25.31 7.70 20.79
CA THR A 101 26.66 7.47 20.27
C THR A 101 26.70 6.53 19.06
N LYS A 102 25.60 5.83 18.74
CA LYS A 102 25.57 4.81 17.69
C LYS A 102 24.86 5.29 16.43
N SER A 103 25.34 4.79 15.30
CA SER A 103 24.67 4.93 14.01
C SER A 103 23.38 4.10 13.94
N GLU A 104 22.49 4.46 13.02
CA GLU A 104 21.24 3.70 12.76
C GLU A 104 21.53 2.22 12.45
N ALA A 105 22.62 1.93 11.72
CA ALA A 105 23.02 0.56 11.38
C ALA A 105 23.47 -0.23 12.60
N GLU A 106 24.28 0.38 13.52
CA GLU A 106 24.70 -0.27 14.76
C GLU A 106 23.50 -0.53 15.68
N ILE A 107 22.57 0.42 15.78
CA ILE A 107 21.33 0.25 16.54
C ILE A 107 20.50 -0.89 15.95
N ALA A 108 20.34 -0.95 14.62
CA ALA A 108 19.62 -2.02 13.96
C ALA A 108 20.26 -3.39 14.23
N THR A 109 21.59 -3.47 14.18
CA THR A 109 22.33 -4.70 14.47
C THR A 109 22.12 -5.16 15.92
N LEU A 110 22.15 -4.25 16.89
CA LEU A 110 21.84 -4.58 18.28
C LEU A 110 20.41 -5.13 18.42
N PHE A 111 19.43 -4.43 17.84
CA PHE A 111 18.02 -4.86 17.91
C PHE A 111 17.79 -6.21 17.24
N ASP A 112 18.43 -6.49 16.12
CA ASP A 112 18.37 -7.80 15.46
C ASP A 112 18.99 -8.89 16.35
N SER A 113 20.19 -8.66 16.91
CA SER A 113 20.83 -9.64 17.79
C SER A 113 20.02 -9.95 19.06
N LEU A 114 19.41 -8.91 19.66
CA LEU A 114 18.53 -9.10 20.82
C LEU A 114 17.24 -9.88 20.44
N LYS A 115 16.70 -9.69 19.23
CA LYS A 115 15.58 -10.49 18.75
C LYS A 115 15.94 -11.96 18.49
N GLU A 116 17.14 -12.22 18.02
CA GLU A 116 17.64 -13.58 17.82
C GLU A 116 17.82 -14.30 19.16
N GLU A 117 18.35 -13.61 20.17
CA GLU A 117 18.67 -14.19 21.48
C GLU A 117 17.43 -14.33 22.38
N TYR A 118 16.57 -13.31 22.46
CA TYR A 118 15.45 -13.22 23.42
C TYR A 118 14.07 -13.39 22.79
N GLY A 119 13.99 -13.55 21.47
CA GLY A 119 12.76 -13.74 20.71
C GLY A 119 12.32 -12.50 19.93
N ARG A 120 11.66 -12.77 18.81
CA ARG A 120 11.30 -11.75 17.81
C ARG A 120 10.43 -10.61 18.34
N ASP A 121 9.66 -10.83 19.38
CA ASP A 121 8.70 -9.87 19.93
C ASP A 121 9.21 -9.15 21.21
N ILE A 122 10.52 -9.24 21.48
CA ILE A 122 11.15 -8.62 22.66
C ILE A 122 10.79 -7.13 22.83
N PHE A 123 10.64 -6.39 21.74
CA PHE A 123 10.27 -4.96 21.71
C PHE A 123 8.77 -4.73 21.50
N GLY A 124 7.97 -5.79 21.45
CA GLY A 124 6.56 -5.80 21.13
C GLY A 124 6.30 -6.23 19.69
N GLN A 125 5.14 -6.86 19.50
CA GLN A 125 4.72 -7.39 18.20
C GLN A 125 4.67 -6.29 17.14
N GLY A 126 5.28 -6.56 15.98
CA GLY A 126 5.24 -5.65 14.83
C GLY A 126 6.03 -4.35 14.99
N TYR A 127 6.80 -4.17 16.08
CA TYR A 127 7.62 -2.98 16.27
C TYR A 127 8.69 -2.85 15.18
N LEU A 128 8.66 -1.72 14.48
CA LEU A 128 9.66 -1.37 13.48
C LEU A 128 10.77 -0.55 14.17
N PHE A 129 12.02 -0.90 13.92
CA PHE A 129 13.17 -0.24 14.54
C PHE A 129 14.25 0.15 13.53
N LYS A 130 14.18 -0.35 12.30
CA LYS A 130 15.14 -0.05 11.23
C LYS A 130 14.77 1.27 10.56
N ILE A 131 15.75 2.16 10.50
CA ILE A 131 15.68 3.41 9.75
C ILE A 131 16.80 3.37 8.73
N VAL A 132 16.47 3.71 7.47
CA VAL A 132 17.41 3.65 6.35
C VAL A 132 17.46 4.99 5.63
N GLU A 133 18.64 5.34 5.12
CA GLU A 133 18.88 6.55 4.36
C GLU A 133 18.45 6.35 2.89
N GLU A 134 18.19 7.44 2.16
CA GLU A 134 17.81 7.38 0.75
C GLU A 134 18.87 6.68 -0.12
N SER A 135 20.14 6.73 0.25
CA SER A 135 21.23 6.02 -0.45
C SER A 135 21.15 4.50 -0.35
N GLU A 136 20.39 3.95 0.59
CA GLU A 136 20.16 2.51 0.76
C GLU A 136 18.93 2.02 0.00
N ILE A 137 18.15 2.94 -0.59
CA ILE A 137 16.91 2.65 -1.30
C ILE A 137 17.19 2.61 -2.79
N ALA A 138 16.84 1.48 -3.40
CA ALA A 138 16.99 1.31 -4.84
C ALA A 138 15.98 2.16 -5.62
N ASP A 139 16.44 2.73 -6.72
CA ASP A 139 15.55 3.33 -7.71
C ASP A 139 14.82 2.22 -8.49
N VAL A 140 13.53 2.10 -8.25
CA VAL A 140 12.69 1.05 -8.83
C VAL A 140 12.64 1.11 -10.36
N ASP A 141 12.83 2.28 -10.96
CA ASP A 141 12.80 2.46 -12.41
C ASP A 141 14.06 1.92 -13.09
N THR A 142 15.13 1.72 -12.31
CA THR A 142 16.40 1.16 -12.82
C THR A 142 16.53 -0.34 -12.61
N LEU A 143 15.62 -0.96 -11.84
CA LEU A 143 15.67 -2.39 -11.54
C LEU A 143 15.34 -3.23 -12.77
N THR A 144 16.15 -4.25 -12.99
CA THR A 144 15.86 -5.31 -13.97
C THR A 144 14.67 -6.16 -13.53
N GLU A 145 14.04 -6.87 -14.46
CA GLU A 145 12.94 -7.80 -14.11
C GLU A 145 13.43 -8.93 -13.20
N ASP A 146 14.68 -9.38 -13.34
CA ASP A 146 15.27 -10.37 -12.41
C ASP A 146 15.41 -9.80 -11.00
N GLU A 147 15.88 -8.55 -10.84
CA GLU A 147 16.00 -7.90 -9.54
C GLU A 147 14.62 -7.65 -8.90
N LYS A 148 13.62 -7.30 -9.68
CA LYS A 148 12.23 -7.19 -9.20
C LYS A 148 11.68 -8.54 -8.74
N GLU A 149 11.95 -9.59 -9.50
CA GLU A 149 11.44 -10.92 -9.21
C GLU A 149 12.26 -11.65 -8.13
N ASN A 150 13.59 -11.66 -8.23
CA ASN A 150 14.47 -12.51 -7.45
C ASN A 150 15.30 -11.77 -6.39
N GLY A 151 15.17 -10.45 -6.34
CA GLY A 151 15.88 -9.61 -5.37
C GLY A 151 17.19 -9.04 -5.87
N ILE A 152 17.64 -8.01 -5.18
CA ILE A 152 18.82 -7.20 -5.49
C ILE A 152 20.05 -7.81 -4.79
N ALA A 153 21.24 -7.70 -5.40
CA ALA A 153 22.48 -8.10 -4.76
C ALA A 153 22.77 -7.25 -3.50
N SER A 154 23.28 -7.88 -2.46
CA SER A 154 23.46 -7.26 -1.14
C SER A 154 24.55 -6.16 -1.09
N ASP A 155 25.38 -6.06 -2.09
CA ASP A 155 26.38 -5.01 -2.29
C ASP A 155 25.85 -3.72 -2.93
N LYS A 156 24.55 -3.72 -3.31
CA LYS A 156 23.84 -2.57 -3.86
C LYS A 156 22.77 -2.07 -2.86
N PRO A 157 22.23 -0.85 -3.05
CA PRO A 157 21.00 -0.44 -2.38
C PRO A 157 19.90 -1.46 -2.66
N PHE A 158 19.36 -2.08 -1.63
CA PHE A 158 18.39 -3.18 -1.78
C PHE A 158 17.06 -2.97 -1.07
N TYR A 159 16.86 -1.83 -0.44
CA TYR A 159 15.53 -1.48 0.04
C TYR A 159 14.69 -0.94 -1.11
N VAL A 160 13.41 -1.36 -1.17
CA VAL A 160 12.45 -0.88 -2.17
C VAL A 160 11.20 -0.35 -1.48
N PRO A 161 10.45 0.58 -2.09
CA PRO A 161 9.22 1.11 -1.51
C PRO A 161 8.21 0.00 -1.20
N TYR A 162 7.59 0.09 -0.01
CA TYR A 162 6.63 -0.89 0.50
C TYR A 162 5.33 -0.22 0.94
N ASP A 163 4.23 -0.53 0.26
CA ASP A 163 2.92 -0.03 0.61
C ASP A 163 2.29 -0.90 1.70
N LYS A 164 2.42 -0.45 2.94
CA LYS A 164 1.93 -1.16 4.14
C LYS A 164 0.46 -0.89 4.44
N GLY A 165 -0.23 -0.16 3.60
CA GLY A 165 -1.55 0.35 3.88
C GLY A 165 -1.51 1.66 4.67
N ASP A 166 -2.67 2.25 4.88
CA ASP A 166 -2.83 3.56 5.49
C ASP A 166 -3.81 3.52 6.66
N LYS A 167 -3.29 3.52 7.86
CA LYS A 167 -4.11 3.47 9.09
C LYS A 167 -5.02 4.69 9.23
N ASP A 168 -4.58 5.86 8.77
CA ASP A 168 -5.34 7.11 8.89
C ASP A 168 -6.33 7.30 7.73
N GLY A 169 -6.16 6.51 6.65
CA GLY A 169 -7.04 6.46 5.51
C GLY A 169 -7.05 7.75 4.69
N ASN A 170 -5.94 8.07 4.07
CA ASN A 170 -5.84 9.23 3.18
C ASN A 170 -6.43 8.93 1.80
N ARG A 171 -7.12 9.90 1.22
CA ARG A 171 -7.59 9.88 -0.17
C ARG A 171 -6.56 10.53 -1.09
N TRP A 172 -6.53 10.13 -2.35
CA TRP A 172 -5.79 10.72 -3.47
C TRP A 172 -4.29 10.46 -3.43
N TYR A 173 -3.60 10.84 -2.36
CA TYR A 173 -2.16 10.71 -2.18
C TYR A 173 -1.80 10.30 -0.76
N LEU A 174 -0.83 9.42 -0.63
CA LEU A 174 -0.12 9.14 0.61
C LEU A 174 1.36 8.89 0.29
N GLU A 175 2.23 9.59 0.96
CA GLU A 175 3.65 9.26 0.95
C GLU A 175 3.88 7.94 1.69
N THR A 176 4.59 7.02 1.05
CA THR A 176 4.91 5.72 1.64
C THR A 176 6.24 5.81 2.39
N PRO A 177 6.21 5.90 3.74
CA PRO A 177 7.44 6.00 4.53
C PRO A 177 8.15 4.67 4.67
N PHE A 178 7.50 3.57 4.30
CA PHE A 178 8.00 2.22 4.50
C PHE A 178 8.78 1.72 3.30
N VAL A 179 9.81 0.96 3.58
CA VAL A 179 10.58 0.21 2.59
C VAL A 179 10.76 -1.23 3.07
N ILE A 180 10.96 -2.15 2.13
CA ILE A 180 11.21 -3.55 2.42
C ILE A 180 12.59 -3.95 1.92
N ALA A 181 13.31 -4.73 2.71
CA ALA A 181 14.61 -5.28 2.33
C ALA A 181 14.42 -6.34 1.23
N TRP A 182 14.72 -5.96 -0.01
CA TRP A 182 14.52 -6.75 -1.21
C TRP A 182 15.81 -7.38 -1.72
N SER A 183 16.70 -7.83 -0.80
CA SER A 183 17.89 -8.57 -1.18
C SER A 183 17.54 -9.97 -1.70
N LYS A 184 18.46 -10.59 -2.49
CA LYS A 184 18.27 -11.95 -3.03
C LYS A 184 17.96 -12.96 -1.92
N GLU A 185 18.65 -12.88 -0.79
CA GLU A 185 18.46 -13.78 0.35
C GLU A 185 17.06 -13.60 0.96
N ASN A 186 16.62 -12.34 1.11
CA ASN A 186 15.31 -12.03 1.68
C ASN A 186 14.18 -12.47 0.75
N VAL A 187 14.27 -12.19 -0.55
CA VAL A 187 13.27 -12.60 -1.54
C VAL A 187 13.21 -14.12 -1.64
N GLN A 188 14.36 -14.80 -1.65
CA GLN A 188 14.42 -16.25 -1.63
C GLN A 188 13.76 -16.83 -0.36
N PHE A 189 14.04 -16.24 0.81
CA PHE A 189 13.39 -16.65 2.07
C PHE A 189 11.87 -16.50 1.99
N LEU A 190 11.39 -15.34 1.51
CA LEU A 190 9.96 -15.05 1.37
C LEU A 190 9.28 -16.04 0.44
N LYS A 191 9.86 -16.32 -0.73
CA LYS A 191 9.32 -17.26 -1.72
C LYS A 191 9.33 -18.71 -1.21
N THR A 192 10.47 -19.15 -0.68
CA THR A 192 10.66 -20.55 -0.24
C THR A 192 9.81 -20.90 0.97
N ASN A 193 9.52 -19.95 1.84
CA ASN A 193 8.75 -20.16 3.08
C ASN A 193 7.30 -19.70 2.96
N SER A 194 6.87 -19.24 1.80
CA SER A 194 5.51 -18.75 1.58
C SER A 194 4.47 -19.84 1.89
N GLY A 195 3.55 -19.50 2.82
CA GLY A 195 2.45 -20.39 3.21
C GLY A 195 2.83 -21.57 4.09
N LYS A 196 4.08 -21.72 4.51
CA LYS A 196 4.47 -22.70 5.50
C LYS A 196 3.83 -22.39 6.86
N LYS A 197 3.56 -23.44 7.63
CA LYS A 197 3.10 -23.28 9.01
C LYS A 197 4.26 -22.86 9.91
N GLY A 198 3.97 -22.01 10.86
CA GLY A 198 4.94 -21.55 11.86
C GLY A 198 4.88 -20.06 12.08
N GLU A 199 5.38 -19.65 13.23
CA GLU A 199 5.46 -18.25 13.59
C GLU A 199 6.47 -17.53 12.69
N GLY A 200 6.10 -16.36 12.23
CA GLY A 200 6.97 -15.54 11.37
C GLY A 200 7.06 -15.99 9.91
N MET A 201 6.29 -17.00 9.51
CA MET A 201 6.30 -17.45 8.12
C MET A 201 5.56 -16.47 7.21
N PRO A 202 6.13 -16.14 6.05
CA PRO A 202 5.54 -15.22 5.10
C PRO A 202 4.41 -15.87 4.28
N VAL A 203 3.60 -15.02 3.65
CA VAL A 203 2.70 -15.43 2.57
C VAL A 203 2.85 -14.45 1.41
N VAL A 204 3.46 -14.92 0.33
CA VAL A 204 3.61 -14.16 -0.92
C VAL A 204 2.33 -14.33 -1.73
N ARG A 205 1.66 -13.22 -2.01
CA ARG A 205 0.44 -13.18 -2.83
C ARG A 205 0.63 -12.20 -3.96
N ASN A 206 0.13 -12.58 -5.12
CA ASN A 206 0.06 -11.72 -6.30
C ASN A 206 1.39 -11.01 -6.67
N PRO A 207 2.54 -11.72 -6.67
CA PRO A 207 3.84 -11.10 -6.92
C PRO A 207 3.95 -10.47 -8.33
N GLN A 208 3.13 -10.89 -9.28
CA GLN A 208 3.04 -10.32 -10.63
C GLN A 208 2.56 -8.86 -10.64
N PHE A 209 2.01 -8.35 -9.53
CA PHE A 209 1.56 -6.97 -9.39
C PHE A 209 2.53 -6.10 -8.58
N TYR A 210 3.63 -6.65 -8.07
CA TYR A 210 4.65 -5.83 -7.41
C TYR A 210 5.29 -4.90 -8.43
N PHE A 211 5.71 -3.73 -7.98
CA PHE A 211 6.33 -2.68 -8.80
C PHE A 211 5.46 -2.14 -9.95
N ARG A 212 4.15 -2.35 -9.91
CA ARG A 212 3.21 -1.77 -10.87
C ARG A 212 2.50 -0.57 -10.26
N GLU A 213 2.30 0.46 -11.08
CA GLU A 213 1.40 1.57 -10.76
C GLU A 213 -0.05 1.14 -10.88
N GLY A 214 -0.91 1.72 -10.07
CA GLY A 214 -2.33 1.43 -10.04
C GLY A 214 -3.05 2.28 -9.00
N PHE A 215 -4.03 1.70 -8.31
CA PHE A 215 -4.70 2.34 -7.21
C PHE A 215 -4.93 1.36 -6.05
N CYS A 216 -5.00 1.91 -4.84
CA CYS A 216 -5.15 1.09 -3.65
C CYS A 216 -6.01 1.79 -2.60
N TRP A 217 -6.58 0.99 -1.72
CA TRP A 217 -7.39 1.46 -0.60
C TRP A 217 -7.18 0.58 0.63
N ASN A 218 -7.61 1.07 1.79
CA ASN A 218 -7.62 0.29 3.01
C ASN A 218 -8.89 -0.54 3.13
N ASN A 219 -8.78 -1.69 3.78
CA ASN A 219 -9.92 -2.54 4.07
C ASN A 219 -10.99 -1.83 4.92
N VAL A 220 -10.56 -1.01 5.88
CA VAL A 220 -11.49 -0.28 6.76
C VAL A 220 -11.96 0.99 6.07
N ILE A 221 -13.27 1.11 5.87
CA ILE A 221 -13.95 2.27 5.33
C ILE A 221 -14.79 2.95 6.43
N THR A 222 -14.92 4.28 6.30
CA THR A 222 -15.80 5.08 7.15
C THR A 222 -16.85 5.76 6.28
N THR A 223 -16.65 7.04 5.93
CA THR A 223 -17.56 7.77 5.03
C THR A 223 -17.22 7.54 3.56
N TYR A 224 -15.93 7.34 3.24
CA TYR A 224 -15.42 7.13 1.88
C TYR A 224 -14.49 5.94 1.84
N MET A 225 -14.29 5.37 0.63
CA MET A 225 -13.38 4.24 0.39
C MET A 225 -11.90 4.57 0.63
N LYS A 226 -11.54 5.85 0.63
CA LYS A 226 -10.16 6.36 0.87
C LYS A 226 -9.13 5.73 -0.06
N CYS A 227 -9.40 5.84 -1.34
CA CYS A 227 -8.57 5.34 -2.42
C CYS A 227 -7.48 6.35 -2.79
N LYS A 228 -6.30 5.85 -3.12
CA LYS A 228 -5.15 6.65 -3.54
C LYS A 228 -4.42 6.01 -4.70
N ARG A 229 -3.61 6.79 -5.40
CA ARG A 229 -2.68 6.24 -6.39
C ARG A 229 -1.70 5.31 -5.69
N LYS A 230 -1.47 4.15 -6.27
CA LYS A 230 -0.42 3.22 -5.91
C LYS A 230 0.77 3.46 -6.82
N GLU A 231 1.89 3.76 -6.21
CA GLU A 231 3.18 3.89 -6.91
C GLU A 231 3.81 2.50 -7.17
N LYS A 232 4.97 2.47 -7.80
CA LYS A 232 5.76 1.25 -8.08
C LYS A 232 6.33 0.67 -6.77
N THR A 233 5.48 0.03 -5.98
CA THR A 233 5.79 -0.50 -4.66
C THR A 233 5.57 -2.01 -4.58
N VAL A 234 6.20 -2.67 -3.64
CA VAL A 234 5.73 -3.98 -3.15
C VAL A 234 4.54 -3.72 -2.23
N GLN A 235 3.38 -4.29 -2.55
CA GLN A 235 2.16 -4.10 -1.77
C GLN A 235 2.02 -5.12 -0.65
N SER A 236 1.46 -4.70 0.49
CA SER A 236 1.13 -5.56 1.61
C SER A 236 -0.28 -6.15 1.51
N THR A 237 -0.63 -6.99 2.48
CA THR A 237 -2.02 -7.47 2.66
C THR A 237 -2.97 -6.38 3.17
N GLU A 238 -2.44 -5.30 3.72
CA GLU A 238 -3.22 -4.18 4.26
C GLU A 238 -3.53 -3.13 3.19
N SER A 239 -2.80 -3.15 2.06
CA SER A 239 -3.01 -2.30 0.89
C SER A 239 -3.65 -3.11 -0.24
N MET A 240 -4.97 -3.02 -0.36
CA MET A 240 -5.70 -3.65 -1.45
C MET A 240 -5.47 -2.88 -2.73
N SER A 241 -4.90 -3.52 -3.74
CA SER A 241 -4.45 -2.84 -4.95
C SER A 241 -5.10 -3.42 -6.19
N PHE A 242 -5.57 -2.52 -7.06
CA PHE A 242 -6.06 -2.85 -8.39
C PHE A 242 -5.31 -2.08 -9.47
N PHE A 243 -5.31 -2.66 -10.65
CA PHE A 243 -4.65 -2.17 -11.85
C PHE A 243 -5.68 -2.15 -12.98
N SER A 244 -5.79 -1.05 -13.70
CA SER A 244 -6.68 -0.98 -14.84
C SER A 244 -6.19 -1.90 -15.96
N MET A 245 -7.14 -2.65 -16.52
CA MET A 245 -6.96 -3.50 -17.69
C MET A 245 -7.78 -2.98 -18.87
N CYS A 246 -8.34 -1.77 -18.75
CA CYS A 246 -9.20 -1.16 -19.75
C CYS A 246 -8.73 0.27 -20.06
N GLY A 247 -8.18 0.50 -21.24
CA GLY A 247 -7.62 1.81 -21.62
C GLY A 247 -8.64 2.95 -21.59
N ASN A 248 -9.92 2.64 -21.80
CA ASN A 248 -11.02 3.62 -21.75
C ASN A 248 -11.43 3.99 -20.31
N VAL A 249 -10.92 3.28 -19.31
CA VAL A 249 -11.24 3.51 -17.88
C VAL A 249 -9.93 3.53 -17.08
N PRO A 250 -9.17 4.64 -17.13
CA PRO A 250 -7.86 4.75 -16.51
C PRO A 250 -7.94 4.84 -14.98
N GLU A 251 -6.83 4.57 -14.31
CA GLU A 251 -6.72 4.52 -12.84
C GLU A 251 -7.21 5.80 -12.16
N TYR A 252 -6.87 6.98 -12.69
CA TYR A 252 -7.31 8.23 -12.09
C TYR A 252 -8.84 8.38 -12.04
N TYR A 253 -9.55 7.86 -13.05
CA TYR A 253 -11.01 7.83 -13.06
C TYR A 253 -11.54 6.85 -12.01
N MET A 254 -10.94 5.68 -11.90
CA MET A 254 -11.30 4.69 -10.87
C MET A 254 -11.03 5.22 -9.46
N ILE A 255 -9.94 5.99 -9.25
CA ILE A 255 -9.66 6.65 -7.97
C ILE A 255 -10.75 7.68 -7.66
N CYS A 256 -11.17 8.47 -8.65
CA CYS A 256 -12.29 9.41 -8.50
C CYS A 256 -13.59 8.69 -8.11
N LEU A 257 -13.91 7.58 -8.78
CA LEU A 257 -15.07 6.75 -8.45
C LEU A 257 -14.98 6.21 -7.02
N MET A 258 -13.88 5.56 -6.68
CA MET A 258 -13.68 4.96 -5.35
C MET A 258 -13.73 5.99 -4.22
N ASN A 259 -13.31 7.23 -4.48
CA ASN A 259 -13.36 8.34 -3.53
C ASN A 259 -14.69 9.09 -3.52
N SER A 260 -15.67 8.69 -4.32
CA SER A 260 -16.97 9.35 -4.38
C SER A 260 -17.93 8.85 -3.30
N LEU A 261 -18.86 9.71 -2.91
CA LEU A 261 -19.96 9.34 -2.03
C LEU A 261 -20.82 8.23 -2.66
N PHE A 262 -20.98 8.22 -4.00
CA PHE A 262 -21.68 7.18 -4.73
C PHE A 262 -21.10 5.78 -4.41
N ALA A 263 -19.80 5.59 -4.59
CA ALA A 263 -19.16 4.28 -4.34
C ALA A 263 -19.33 3.83 -2.88
N ALA A 264 -19.15 4.75 -1.93
CA ALA A 264 -19.30 4.46 -0.51
C ALA A 264 -20.73 4.01 -0.16
N LEU A 265 -21.74 4.77 -0.63
CA LEU A 265 -23.15 4.44 -0.41
C LEU A 265 -23.55 3.16 -1.13
N TYR A 266 -23.05 2.94 -2.34
CA TYR A 266 -23.33 1.71 -3.08
C TYR A 266 -22.79 0.48 -2.35
N VAL A 267 -21.55 0.52 -1.89
CA VAL A 267 -20.98 -0.60 -1.13
C VAL A 267 -21.74 -0.84 0.16
N ASP A 268 -22.02 0.20 0.94
CA ASP A 268 -22.75 0.08 2.20
C ASP A 268 -24.17 -0.49 2.01
N SER A 269 -24.88 -0.01 0.99
CA SER A 269 -26.31 -0.34 0.80
C SER A 269 -26.54 -1.66 0.07
N PHE A 270 -25.63 -2.08 -0.83
CA PHE A 270 -25.89 -3.18 -1.77
C PHE A 270 -24.84 -4.30 -1.74
N VAL A 271 -23.66 -4.07 -1.16
CA VAL A 271 -22.57 -5.04 -1.22
C VAL A 271 -22.21 -5.54 0.18
N ASN A 272 -21.84 -4.64 1.07
CA ASN A 272 -21.36 -4.98 2.40
C ASN A 272 -21.59 -3.80 3.37
N SER A 273 -22.55 -3.94 4.27
CA SER A 273 -22.91 -2.94 5.27
C SER A 273 -21.96 -2.89 6.48
N THR A 274 -20.85 -3.60 6.44
CA THR A 274 -19.81 -3.51 7.47
C THR A 274 -18.82 -2.38 7.14
N SER A 275 -18.04 -1.97 8.12
CA SER A 275 -16.98 -0.97 7.91
C SER A 275 -15.76 -1.53 7.15
N HIS A 276 -15.94 -2.57 6.36
CA HIS A 276 -14.88 -3.21 5.58
C HIS A 276 -15.26 -3.29 4.11
N CYS A 277 -14.30 -3.01 3.23
CA CYS A 277 -14.42 -3.24 1.80
C CYS A 277 -13.25 -4.09 1.32
N THR A 278 -13.50 -5.36 1.15
CA THR A 278 -12.51 -6.32 0.62
C THR A 278 -12.33 -6.14 -0.89
N THR A 279 -11.33 -6.80 -1.47
CA THR A 279 -11.18 -6.85 -2.93
C THR A 279 -12.38 -7.50 -3.63
N GLY A 280 -13.06 -8.44 -2.96
CA GLY A 280 -14.30 -9.05 -3.46
C GLY A 280 -15.43 -8.03 -3.55
N ASP A 281 -15.59 -7.23 -2.52
CA ASP A 281 -16.63 -6.19 -2.44
C ASP A 281 -16.38 -5.10 -3.49
N ALA A 282 -15.16 -4.59 -3.58
CA ALA A 282 -14.80 -3.56 -4.56
C ALA A 282 -15.04 -4.00 -6.01
N LYS A 283 -14.85 -5.28 -6.35
CA LYS A 283 -15.14 -5.83 -7.68
C LYS A 283 -16.59 -5.69 -8.11
N LEU A 284 -17.52 -5.53 -7.17
CA LEU A 284 -18.95 -5.41 -7.42
C LEU A 284 -19.40 -3.96 -7.67
N ILE A 285 -18.52 -2.98 -7.54
CA ILE A 285 -18.83 -1.57 -7.79
C ILE A 285 -19.11 -1.40 -9.30
N PRO A 286 -20.28 -0.84 -9.70
CA PRO A 286 -20.54 -0.52 -11.10
C PRO A 286 -19.70 0.67 -11.54
N VAL A 287 -19.19 0.62 -12.74
CA VAL A 287 -18.38 1.66 -13.38
C VAL A 287 -19.06 2.07 -14.67
N VAL A 288 -19.44 3.32 -14.79
CA VAL A 288 -19.87 3.90 -16.06
C VAL A 288 -18.64 4.22 -16.89
N VAL A 289 -18.55 3.67 -18.10
CA VAL A 289 -17.44 3.97 -19.02
C VAL A 289 -17.52 5.44 -19.42
N PRO A 290 -16.50 6.26 -19.12
CA PRO A 290 -16.56 7.69 -19.35
C PRO A 290 -16.33 8.05 -20.83
N SER A 291 -16.90 9.17 -21.26
CA SER A 291 -16.52 9.79 -22.53
C SER A 291 -15.15 10.49 -22.42
N GLU A 292 -14.55 10.80 -23.57
CA GLU A 292 -13.28 11.56 -23.60
C GLU A 292 -13.40 12.92 -22.90
N GLU A 293 -14.56 13.59 -23.01
CA GLU A 293 -14.82 14.85 -22.36
C GLU A 293 -14.87 14.70 -20.83
N GLN A 294 -15.54 13.64 -20.35
CA GLN A 294 -15.56 13.31 -18.92
C GLN A 294 -14.16 12.95 -18.42
N LEU A 295 -13.40 12.17 -19.17
CA LEU A 295 -12.02 11.82 -18.83
C LEU A 295 -11.12 13.07 -18.66
N LYS A 296 -11.25 14.06 -19.55
CA LYS A 296 -10.51 15.33 -19.41
C LYS A 296 -10.86 16.06 -18.12
N LYS A 297 -12.15 16.13 -17.76
CA LYS A 297 -12.61 16.75 -16.51
C LYS A 297 -12.09 16.01 -15.28
N PHE A 298 -12.21 14.69 -15.25
CA PHE A 298 -11.73 13.88 -14.13
C PHE A 298 -10.20 13.88 -14.02
N LYS A 299 -9.49 13.91 -15.15
CA LYS A 299 -8.03 14.01 -15.13
C LYS A 299 -7.54 15.33 -14.51
N ALA A 300 -8.10 16.43 -14.92
CA ALA A 300 -7.76 17.74 -14.35
C ALA A 300 -8.10 17.83 -12.86
N LEU A 301 -9.25 17.29 -12.46
CA LEU A 301 -9.68 17.22 -11.06
C LEU A 301 -8.73 16.34 -10.23
N PHE A 302 -8.42 15.14 -10.71
CA PHE A 302 -7.52 14.21 -10.04
C PHE A 302 -6.12 14.80 -9.88
N ASP A 303 -5.55 15.38 -10.94
CA ASP A 303 -4.21 15.97 -10.91
C ASP A 303 -4.12 17.07 -9.85
N ARG A 304 -5.12 17.95 -9.79
CA ARG A 304 -5.14 19.03 -8.81
C ARG A 304 -5.31 18.51 -7.37
N LEU A 305 -6.19 17.55 -7.15
CA LEU A 305 -6.36 16.91 -5.84
C LEU A 305 -5.08 16.19 -5.39
N TYR A 306 -4.45 15.47 -6.31
CA TYR A 306 -3.20 14.77 -6.04
C TYR A 306 -2.08 15.73 -5.66
N GLU A 307 -1.89 16.82 -6.43
CA GLU A 307 -0.89 17.86 -6.18
C GLU A 307 -1.09 18.55 -4.82
N LEU A 308 -2.31 18.95 -4.51
CA LEU A 308 -2.64 19.60 -3.23
C LEU A 308 -2.39 18.64 -2.05
N LYS A 309 -2.84 17.40 -2.14
CA LYS A 309 -2.61 16.40 -1.09
C LYS A 309 -1.13 16.09 -0.92
N GLN A 310 -0.37 16.04 -2.00
CA GLN A 310 1.09 15.86 -1.95
C GLN A 310 1.76 17.05 -1.24
N SER A 311 1.36 18.27 -1.56
CA SER A 311 1.88 19.48 -0.92
C SER A 311 1.59 19.53 0.57
N VAL A 312 0.38 19.13 0.98
CA VAL A 312 0.01 19.02 2.40
C VAL A 312 0.83 17.93 3.10
N ALA A 313 0.98 16.75 2.50
CA ALA A 313 1.73 15.64 3.08
C ALA A 313 3.22 15.98 3.28
N LYS A 314 3.82 16.68 2.32
CA LYS A 314 5.22 17.15 2.39
C LYS A 314 5.39 18.43 3.22
N GLN A 315 4.35 18.94 3.85
CA GLN A 315 4.34 20.17 4.65
C GLN A 315 4.84 21.43 3.88
N ILE A 316 4.77 21.39 2.55
CA ILE A 316 5.17 22.52 1.70
C ILE A 316 4.17 23.67 1.84
N ALA A 317 2.90 23.33 1.97
CA ALA A 317 1.83 24.32 2.16
C ALA A 317 0.67 23.69 2.95
N THR A 318 0.37 24.25 4.10
CA THR A 318 -0.82 23.91 4.90
C THR A 318 -1.44 25.23 5.35
N ASN A 319 -2.33 25.79 4.56
CA ASN A 319 -3.10 26.97 4.93
C ASN A 319 -4.60 26.72 4.74
N ALA A 320 -5.43 27.62 5.26
CA ALA A 320 -6.87 27.51 5.19
C ALA A 320 -7.38 27.49 3.73
N GLU A 321 -6.70 28.16 2.81
CA GLU A 321 -7.07 28.26 1.40
C GLU A 321 -6.92 26.88 0.71
N ILE A 322 -5.79 26.19 0.92
CA ILE A 322 -5.56 24.84 0.38
C ILE A 322 -6.59 23.86 0.91
N MET A 323 -6.91 23.95 2.20
CA MET A 323 -7.91 23.06 2.80
C MET A 323 -9.32 23.35 2.28
N ALA A 324 -9.65 24.61 2.00
CA ALA A 324 -10.91 25.00 1.37
C ALA A 324 -10.98 24.50 -0.08
N GLU A 325 -9.92 24.71 -0.87
CA GLU A 325 -9.84 24.21 -2.25
C GLU A 325 -9.97 22.69 -2.32
N LEU A 326 -9.27 21.95 -1.45
CA LEU A 326 -9.39 20.48 -1.36
C LEU A 326 -10.84 20.05 -1.12
N LYS A 327 -11.55 20.72 -0.20
CA LYS A 327 -12.94 20.42 0.10
C LYS A 327 -13.84 20.66 -1.11
N GLU A 328 -13.69 21.82 -1.79
CA GLU A 328 -14.45 22.16 -2.99
C GLU A 328 -14.25 21.16 -4.13
N LEU A 329 -13.01 20.73 -4.34
CA LEU A 329 -12.67 19.73 -5.37
C LEU A 329 -13.20 18.33 -5.01
N GLU A 330 -13.17 17.95 -3.74
CA GLU A 330 -13.76 16.68 -3.29
C GLU A 330 -15.30 16.68 -3.46
N GLU A 331 -15.96 17.79 -3.17
CA GLU A 331 -17.40 17.99 -3.45
C GLU A 331 -17.70 18.02 -4.97
N LEU A 332 -16.79 18.60 -5.78
CA LEU A 332 -16.91 18.54 -7.23
C LEU A 332 -16.79 17.12 -7.76
N ASN A 333 -15.89 16.30 -7.20
CA ASN A 333 -15.79 14.89 -7.53
C ASN A 333 -17.12 14.16 -7.30
N ASP A 334 -17.75 14.38 -6.15
CA ASP A 334 -19.04 13.76 -5.82
C ASP A 334 -20.14 14.18 -6.81
N ARG A 335 -20.21 15.47 -7.19
CA ARG A 335 -21.18 15.96 -8.17
C ARG A 335 -20.95 15.39 -9.57
N LEU A 336 -19.70 15.37 -10.04
CA LEU A 336 -19.37 14.84 -11.37
C LEU A 336 -19.62 13.34 -11.45
N MET A 337 -19.25 12.62 -10.39
CA MET A 337 -19.48 11.18 -10.35
C MET A 337 -20.96 10.86 -10.25
N GLY A 338 -21.72 11.55 -9.39
CA GLY A 338 -23.18 11.40 -9.31
C GLY A 338 -23.89 11.67 -10.64
N ALA A 339 -23.46 12.71 -11.36
CA ALA A 339 -24.00 13.01 -12.69
C ALA A 339 -23.74 11.91 -13.73
N SER A 340 -22.65 11.16 -13.60
CA SER A 340 -22.34 10.03 -14.50
C SER A 340 -23.30 8.84 -14.32
N TYR A 341 -23.99 8.76 -13.16
CA TYR A 341 -24.97 7.72 -12.84
C TYR A 341 -26.43 8.20 -12.89
N SER A 342 -26.64 9.49 -13.16
CA SER A 342 -28.00 10.03 -13.36
C SER A 342 -28.41 9.80 -14.82
N VAL A 343 -29.43 8.96 -15.01
CA VAL A 343 -30.05 8.68 -16.32
C VAL A 343 -31.14 9.72 -16.57
#